data_7094d7f2e4008d5bcb5530acc258eabf
#
_entry.id   7094d7f2e4008d5bcb5530acc258eabf
#
_cell.length_a   1.000
_cell.length_b   1.000
_cell.length_c   1.000
_cell.angle_alpha   90.00
_cell.angle_beta   90.00
_cell.angle_gamma   90.00
#
_symmetry.space_group_name_H-M   'P 1'
#
loop_
_entity.id
_entity.type
_entity.pdbx_description
1 polymer ?
#
loop_
_entity_poly.entity_id
_entity_poly.type
_entity_poly.pdbx_seq_one_letter_code
_entity_poly.pdbx_strand_id
1 'polypeptide(L)'
;MIHKIPWRIYVALLGSLVGTGIYSFALPIAILASTGEIGLAGIMVVAMQIPNVVLAYPLATLSDGLPRKPMIVIAGAVNIVSILALTFMVEYHLLSWITIAILGFISGVFSELATASEAGYIPQLLGKENLLSYNARREICEGISAIIAPPSAGFIVLAAGSTIGLLVPVALFAIATLAYATLPAVEMDKTTTEPSKTTKRGFIYRMFDGIHYMLSGAPQKLILIYTFFLAAATASYSLIIIYRLYNELSLEASVVGVVMACSGIGGIAAAIIIDRCLSFAHTRGILLISNIISLLSIPLVCVNDNPVILGFLLFILDVGWASGFIFSNNLRDCITPSELLGRASSLDGALFGLGTLYSMCAVALMLDYLGSFKAALVVSIPAVICLIYMLIHYKKFKVFNIVD
;
A
#
# COMPACT_ATOMS: atom_id res chain seq x y z
N MET A 1 11.67 -25.89 12.48
CA MET A 1 12.84 -25.16 11.96
C MET A 1 12.36 -23.84 11.41
N ILE A 2 12.72 -22.71 12.01
CA ILE A 2 12.38 -21.38 11.46
C ILE A 2 13.16 -21.23 10.17
N HIS A 3 12.54 -21.43 9.03
CA HIS A 3 13.13 -21.12 7.73
C HIS A 3 13.43 -19.62 7.73
N LYS A 4 14.73 -19.27 7.80
CA LYS A 4 15.15 -17.86 7.70
C LYS A 4 14.64 -17.31 6.37
N ILE A 5 13.80 -16.29 6.43
CA ILE A 5 13.35 -15.57 5.22
C ILE A 5 14.59 -15.12 4.45
N PRO A 6 14.74 -15.47 3.16
CA PRO A 6 15.91 -15.11 2.38
C PRO A 6 16.10 -13.59 2.36
N TRP A 7 17.28 -13.09 2.72
CA TRP A 7 17.59 -11.65 2.74
C TRP A 7 17.35 -10.97 1.39
N ARG A 8 17.43 -11.73 0.29
CA ARG A 8 17.14 -11.27 -1.08
C ARG A 8 15.72 -10.74 -1.24
N ILE A 9 14.73 -11.25 -0.50
CA ILE A 9 13.36 -10.73 -0.49
C ILE A 9 13.34 -9.30 0.04
N TYR A 10 14.11 -9.01 1.09
CA TYR A 10 14.17 -7.66 1.65
C TYR A 10 14.92 -6.68 0.76
N VAL A 11 15.94 -7.12 0.06
CA VAL A 11 16.62 -6.30 -0.96
C VAL A 11 15.66 -5.95 -2.09
N ALA A 12 14.91 -6.94 -2.59
CA ALA A 12 13.90 -6.73 -3.62
C ALA A 12 12.81 -5.76 -3.14
N LEU A 13 12.30 -5.98 -1.94
CA LEU A 13 11.24 -5.17 -1.32
C LEU A 13 11.70 -3.73 -1.08
N LEU A 14 12.85 -3.52 -0.43
CA LEU A 14 13.39 -2.17 -0.19
C LEU A 14 13.71 -1.45 -1.50
N GLY A 15 14.35 -2.12 -2.45
CA GLY A 15 14.63 -1.55 -3.77
C GLY A 15 13.37 -1.10 -4.49
N SER A 16 12.33 -1.93 -4.46
CA SER A 16 11.03 -1.60 -5.05
C SER A 16 10.34 -0.44 -4.33
N LEU A 17 10.22 -0.48 -3.00
CA LEU A 17 9.53 0.53 -2.21
C LEU A 17 10.23 1.89 -2.24
N VAL A 18 11.55 1.93 -2.01
CA VAL A 18 12.33 3.17 -2.07
C VAL A 18 12.38 3.72 -3.50
N GLY A 19 12.51 2.83 -4.50
CA GLY A 19 12.44 3.19 -5.91
C GLY A 19 11.10 3.83 -6.27
N THR A 20 9.99 3.23 -5.88
CA THR A 20 8.63 3.77 -6.09
C THR A 20 8.47 5.10 -5.35
N GLY A 21 8.93 5.19 -4.11
CA GLY A 21 8.87 6.42 -3.33
C GLY A 21 9.62 7.57 -4.00
N ILE A 22 10.90 7.36 -4.36
CA ILE A 22 11.69 8.40 -5.05
C ILE A 22 11.04 8.76 -6.39
N TYR A 23 10.61 7.77 -7.18
CA TYR A 23 9.96 7.99 -8.48
C TYR A 23 8.69 8.82 -8.36
N SER A 24 7.85 8.56 -7.37
CA SER A 24 6.59 9.27 -7.16
C SER A 24 6.78 10.77 -6.86
N PHE A 25 7.93 11.17 -6.31
CA PHE A 25 8.26 12.57 -6.07
C PHE A 25 9.13 13.17 -7.16
N ALA A 26 10.16 12.45 -7.64
CA ALA A 26 11.09 12.96 -8.63
C ALA A 26 10.44 13.19 -9.99
N LEU A 27 9.49 12.32 -10.41
CA LEU A 27 8.88 12.41 -11.73
C LEU A 27 8.00 13.67 -11.92
N PRO A 28 7.05 13.99 -11.01
CA PRO A 28 6.31 15.25 -11.13
C PRO A 28 7.22 16.49 -11.16
N ILE A 29 8.28 16.50 -10.34
CA ILE A 29 9.26 17.60 -10.30
C ILE A 29 10.00 17.68 -11.65
N ALA A 30 10.43 16.55 -12.20
CA ALA A 30 11.14 16.49 -13.49
C ALA A 30 10.26 16.95 -14.65
N ILE A 31 8.99 16.55 -14.70
CA ILE A 31 8.02 16.99 -15.70
C ILE A 31 7.80 18.51 -15.59
N LEU A 32 7.55 19.00 -14.38
CA LEU A 32 7.33 20.42 -14.14
C LEU A 32 8.56 21.26 -14.54
N ALA A 33 9.76 20.81 -14.17
CA ALA A 33 11.01 21.48 -14.50
C ALA A 33 11.29 21.53 -16.02
N SER A 34 10.91 20.47 -16.77
CA SER A 34 11.16 20.38 -18.21
C SER A 34 10.10 21.07 -19.07
N THR A 35 8.85 21.14 -18.60
CA THR A 35 7.70 21.64 -19.38
C THR A 35 7.15 22.98 -18.87
N GLY A 36 7.36 23.29 -17.59
CA GLY A 36 6.70 24.40 -16.91
C GLY A 36 5.20 24.18 -16.61
N GLU A 37 4.64 23.01 -16.98
CA GLU A 37 3.21 22.71 -16.89
C GLU A 37 2.91 21.71 -15.78
N ILE A 38 2.31 22.17 -14.68
CA ILE A 38 1.91 21.32 -13.55
C ILE A 38 0.80 20.31 -13.95
N GLY A 39 -0.02 20.65 -14.96
CA GLY A 39 -1.07 19.78 -15.47
C GLY A 39 -0.53 18.48 -16.05
N LEU A 40 0.62 18.49 -16.70
CA LEU A 40 1.26 17.28 -17.25
C LEU A 40 1.75 16.35 -16.16
N ALA A 41 2.27 16.88 -15.05
CA ALA A 41 2.62 16.09 -13.88
C ALA A 41 1.37 15.42 -13.27
N GLY A 42 0.25 16.13 -13.21
CA GLY A 42 -1.04 15.59 -12.78
C GLY A 42 -1.55 14.47 -13.69
N ILE A 43 -1.47 14.61 -15.01
CA ILE A 43 -1.84 13.57 -15.99
C ILE A 43 -1.05 12.29 -15.73
N MET A 44 0.25 12.41 -15.47
CA MET A 44 1.09 11.25 -15.19
C MET A 44 0.62 10.46 -13.94
N VAL A 45 0.40 11.18 -12.84
CA VAL A 45 -0.07 10.55 -11.59
C VAL A 45 -1.40 9.86 -11.81
N VAL A 46 -2.36 10.51 -12.48
CA VAL A 46 -3.66 9.92 -12.78
C VAL A 46 -3.52 8.69 -13.68
N ALA A 47 -2.71 8.78 -14.74
CA ALA A 47 -2.50 7.67 -15.67
C ALA A 47 -1.91 6.43 -14.99
N MET A 48 -0.99 6.61 -14.03
CA MET A 48 -0.42 5.50 -13.24
C MET A 48 -1.45 4.88 -12.28
N GLN A 49 -2.40 5.68 -11.77
CA GLN A 49 -3.37 5.21 -10.78
C GLN A 49 -4.61 4.56 -11.40
N ILE A 50 -4.97 4.88 -12.64
CA ILE A 50 -6.13 4.27 -13.32
C ILE A 50 -6.06 2.72 -13.30
N PRO A 51 -4.93 2.06 -13.66
CA PRO A 51 -4.85 0.61 -13.60
C PRO A 51 -5.09 0.03 -12.20
N ASN A 52 -4.59 0.69 -11.17
CA ASN A 52 -4.79 0.27 -9.78
C ASN A 52 -6.28 0.26 -9.39
N VAL A 53 -7.03 1.26 -9.78
CA VAL A 53 -8.45 1.37 -9.41
C VAL A 53 -9.34 0.51 -10.30
N VAL A 54 -9.09 0.50 -11.63
CA VAL A 54 -10.01 -0.09 -12.61
C VAL A 54 -9.59 -1.50 -13.02
N LEU A 55 -8.29 -1.75 -13.14
CA LEU A 55 -7.76 -2.98 -13.71
C LEU A 55 -7.14 -3.93 -12.69
N ALA A 56 -6.98 -3.53 -11.41
CA ALA A 56 -6.34 -4.36 -10.38
C ALA A 56 -6.93 -5.77 -10.34
N TYR A 57 -8.24 -5.88 -10.26
CA TYR A 57 -8.92 -7.17 -10.17
C TYR A 57 -8.87 -8.00 -11.47
N PRO A 58 -9.12 -7.45 -12.67
CA PRO A 58 -8.88 -8.15 -13.94
C PRO A 58 -7.44 -8.63 -14.12
N LEU A 59 -6.46 -7.78 -13.80
CA LEU A 59 -5.03 -8.12 -13.91
C LEU A 59 -4.63 -9.23 -12.93
N ALA A 60 -5.17 -9.23 -11.71
CA ALA A 60 -4.96 -10.32 -10.77
C ALA A 60 -5.52 -11.65 -11.29
N THR A 61 -6.73 -11.63 -11.87
CA THR A 61 -7.33 -12.81 -12.48
C THR A 61 -6.51 -13.32 -13.66
N LEU A 62 -5.88 -12.41 -14.42
CA LEU A 62 -4.96 -12.76 -15.50
C LEU A 62 -3.68 -13.39 -14.94
N SER A 63 -3.11 -12.83 -13.86
CA SER A 63 -1.86 -13.30 -13.25
C SER A 63 -1.96 -14.72 -12.68
N ASP A 64 -3.14 -15.17 -12.25
CA ASP A 64 -3.34 -16.52 -11.71
C ASP A 64 -3.05 -17.65 -12.72
N GLY A 65 -3.19 -17.36 -14.01
CA GLY A 65 -2.87 -18.32 -15.08
C GLY A 65 -1.41 -18.28 -15.55
N LEU A 66 -0.59 -17.40 -14.99
CA LEU A 66 0.77 -17.11 -15.43
C LEU A 66 1.78 -17.50 -14.35
N PRO A 67 3.02 -17.86 -14.73
CA PRO A 67 4.06 -18.15 -13.76
C PRO A 67 4.44 -16.88 -13.01
N ARG A 68 4.20 -16.84 -11.69
CA ARG A 68 4.26 -15.65 -10.84
C ARG A 68 5.61 -14.96 -10.83
N LYS A 69 6.71 -15.71 -10.62
CA LYS A 69 8.07 -15.15 -10.60
C LYS A 69 8.46 -14.48 -11.93
N PRO A 70 8.32 -15.13 -13.11
CA PRO A 70 8.56 -14.45 -14.39
C PRO A 70 7.72 -13.17 -14.58
N MET A 71 6.47 -13.15 -14.11
CA MET A 71 5.62 -11.96 -14.23
C MET A 71 6.15 -10.79 -13.41
N ILE A 72 6.62 -11.03 -12.18
CA ILE A 72 7.26 -10.00 -11.34
C ILE A 72 8.50 -9.43 -12.05
N VAL A 73 9.34 -10.31 -12.61
CA VAL A 73 10.58 -9.90 -13.30
C VAL A 73 10.27 -9.11 -14.59
N ILE A 74 9.30 -9.57 -15.38
CA ILE A 74 8.88 -8.87 -16.61
C ILE A 74 8.29 -7.50 -16.25
N ALA A 75 7.43 -7.44 -15.24
CA ALA A 75 6.84 -6.18 -14.79
C ALA A 75 7.91 -5.18 -14.32
N GLY A 76 8.90 -5.65 -13.55
CA GLY A 76 10.05 -4.83 -13.18
C GLY A 76 10.85 -4.32 -14.38
N ALA A 77 11.11 -5.17 -15.38
CA ALA A 77 11.81 -4.79 -16.60
C ALA A 77 11.01 -3.74 -17.42
N VAL A 78 9.69 -3.92 -17.56
CA VAL A 78 8.83 -2.95 -18.26
C VAL A 78 8.81 -1.61 -17.53
N ASN A 79 8.73 -1.59 -16.21
CA ASN A 79 8.81 -0.37 -15.42
C ASN A 79 10.15 0.36 -15.63
N ILE A 80 11.27 -0.37 -15.60
CA ILE A 80 12.60 0.19 -15.90
C ILE A 80 12.63 0.84 -17.29
N VAL A 81 12.14 0.14 -18.32
CA VAL A 81 12.10 0.66 -19.70
C VAL A 81 11.20 1.90 -19.79
N SER A 82 10.04 1.88 -19.13
CA SER A 82 9.10 3.01 -19.12
C SER A 82 9.72 4.27 -18.47
N ILE A 83 10.43 4.09 -17.35
CA ILE A 83 11.09 5.22 -16.66
C ILE A 83 12.28 5.72 -17.50
N LEU A 84 13.06 4.84 -18.11
CA LEU A 84 14.15 5.24 -19.02
C LEU A 84 13.62 6.03 -20.23
N ALA A 85 12.50 5.59 -20.82
CA ALA A 85 11.86 6.32 -21.92
C ALA A 85 11.39 7.71 -21.46
N LEU A 86 10.78 7.82 -20.28
CA LEU A 86 10.40 9.11 -19.69
C LEU A 86 11.61 9.97 -19.40
N THR A 87 12.68 9.41 -18.87
CA THR A 87 13.94 10.15 -18.59
C THR A 87 14.54 10.70 -19.88
N PHE A 88 14.56 9.90 -20.94
CA PHE A 88 15.00 10.34 -22.26
C PHE A 88 14.14 11.50 -22.78
N MET A 89 12.80 11.40 -22.67
CA MET A 89 11.89 12.45 -23.11
C MET A 89 12.00 13.73 -22.29
N VAL A 90 12.28 13.63 -20.97
CA VAL A 90 12.58 14.80 -20.11
C VAL A 90 13.83 15.51 -20.60
N GLU A 91 14.92 14.77 -20.85
CA GLU A 91 16.21 15.29 -21.24
C GLU A 91 16.17 16.04 -22.60
N TYR A 92 15.44 15.48 -23.57
CA TYR A 92 15.35 16.06 -24.93
C TYR A 92 14.11 16.94 -25.14
N HIS A 93 13.38 17.32 -24.10
CA HIS A 93 12.14 18.11 -24.14
C HIS A 93 11.09 17.59 -25.14
N LEU A 94 10.96 16.25 -25.23
CA LEU A 94 10.03 15.56 -26.13
C LEU A 94 8.72 15.17 -25.44
N LEU A 95 8.48 15.66 -24.23
CA LEU A 95 7.28 15.32 -23.47
C LEU A 95 6.02 15.87 -24.12
N SER A 96 5.02 15.00 -24.25
CA SER A 96 3.66 15.40 -24.61
C SER A 96 2.68 14.73 -23.62
N TRP A 97 1.48 15.29 -23.49
CA TRP A 97 0.45 14.71 -22.61
C TRP A 97 0.10 13.26 -23.00
N ILE A 98 0.13 12.92 -24.31
CA ILE A 98 -0.14 11.56 -24.83
C ILE A 98 0.95 10.59 -24.39
N THR A 99 2.23 10.95 -24.59
CA THR A 99 3.36 10.08 -24.24
C THR A 99 3.43 9.83 -22.74
N ILE A 100 3.20 10.88 -21.94
CA ILE A 100 3.13 10.83 -20.49
C ILE A 100 1.99 9.89 -20.04
N ALA A 101 0.79 10.05 -20.60
CA ALA A 101 -0.38 9.23 -20.27
C ALA A 101 -0.15 7.76 -20.64
N ILE A 102 0.39 7.47 -21.82
CA ILE A 102 0.65 6.08 -22.27
C ILE A 102 1.71 5.41 -21.40
N LEU A 103 2.86 6.04 -21.16
CA LEU A 103 3.92 5.45 -20.35
C LEU A 103 3.52 5.30 -18.89
N GLY A 104 2.77 6.28 -18.35
CA GLY A 104 2.19 6.19 -17.02
C GLY A 104 1.19 5.03 -16.88
N PHE A 105 0.29 4.88 -17.83
CA PHE A 105 -0.68 3.79 -17.86
C PHE A 105 0.01 2.42 -17.97
N ILE A 106 1.00 2.27 -18.86
CA ILE A 106 1.77 1.03 -18.99
C ILE A 106 2.48 0.70 -17.67
N SER A 107 3.16 1.66 -17.06
CA SER A 107 3.82 1.49 -15.77
C SER A 107 2.83 1.07 -14.69
N GLY A 108 1.65 1.69 -14.62
CA GLY A 108 0.59 1.33 -13.70
C GLY A 108 0.07 -0.11 -13.89
N VAL A 109 -0.19 -0.52 -15.14
CA VAL A 109 -0.63 -1.89 -15.47
C VAL A 109 0.37 -2.94 -15.00
N PHE A 110 1.66 -2.72 -15.29
CA PHE A 110 2.69 -3.69 -14.90
C PHE A 110 3.00 -3.65 -13.41
N SER A 111 2.88 -2.51 -12.75
CA SER A 111 2.96 -2.42 -11.28
C SER A 111 1.86 -3.24 -10.61
N GLU A 112 0.61 -3.14 -11.09
CA GLU A 112 -0.50 -3.95 -10.57
C GLU A 112 -0.30 -5.44 -10.83
N LEU A 113 0.19 -5.81 -12.00
CA LEU A 113 0.49 -7.19 -12.33
C LEU A 113 1.60 -7.77 -11.44
N ALA A 114 2.63 -6.97 -11.11
CA ALA A 114 3.66 -7.34 -10.15
C ALA A 114 3.06 -7.56 -8.76
N THR A 115 2.27 -6.62 -8.25
CA THR A 115 1.63 -6.68 -6.94
C THR A 115 0.74 -7.92 -6.79
N ALA A 116 -0.10 -8.20 -7.79
CA ALA A 116 -0.95 -9.38 -7.81
C ALA A 116 -0.14 -10.69 -7.84
N SER A 117 0.97 -10.70 -8.60
CA SER A 117 1.86 -11.86 -8.69
C SER A 117 2.64 -12.08 -7.39
N GLU A 118 3.12 -11.01 -6.74
CA GLU A 118 3.79 -11.06 -5.42
C GLU A 118 2.86 -11.60 -4.34
N ALA A 119 1.61 -11.13 -4.29
CA ALA A 119 0.63 -11.58 -3.32
C ALA A 119 0.42 -13.10 -3.34
N GLY A 120 0.56 -13.72 -4.50
CA GLY A 120 0.50 -15.17 -4.61
C GLY A 120 1.85 -15.87 -4.46
N TYR A 121 2.97 -15.23 -4.85
CA TYR A 121 4.31 -15.83 -4.84
C TYR A 121 4.89 -15.91 -3.42
N ILE A 122 4.78 -14.83 -2.66
CA ILE A 122 5.40 -14.73 -1.32
C ILE A 122 4.87 -15.78 -0.34
N PRO A 123 3.54 -15.99 -0.18
CA PRO A 123 3.02 -17.04 0.69
C PRO A 123 3.45 -18.45 0.28
N GLN A 124 3.56 -18.71 -1.02
CA GLN A 124 4.06 -20.00 -1.51
C GLN A 124 5.55 -20.21 -1.21
N LEU A 125 6.34 -19.14 -1.27
CA LEU A 125 7.78 -19.20 -1.02
C LEU A 125 8.10 -19.36 0.47
N LEU A 126 7.37 -18.69 1.35
CA LEU A 126 7.69 -18.58 2.78
C LEU A 126 6.93 -19.58 3.67
N GLY A 127 5.79 -20.10 3.20
CA GLY A 127 4.85 -20.83 4.06
C GLY A 127 4.04 -19.89 4.96
N LYS A 128 2.86 -20.36 5.39
CA LYS A 128 1.89 -19.55 6.16
C LYS A 128 2.43 -19.11 7.53
N GLU A 129 3.28 -19.92 8.14
CA GLU A 129 3.90 -19.69 9.46
C GLU A 129 4.84 -18.48 9.50
N ASN A 130 5.41 -18.09 8.35
CA ASN A 130 6.34 -16.95 8.26
C ASN A 130 5.68 -15.65 7.77
N LEU A 131 4.40 -15.68 7.38
CA LEU A 131 3.72 -14.53 6.77
C LEU A 131 3.56 -13.36 7.73
N LEU A 132 3.24 -13.61 9.00
CA LEU A 132 3.10 -12.54 9.98
C LEU A 132 4.42 -11.76 10.14
N SER A 133 5.53 -12.49 10.28
CA SER A 133 6.87 -11.90 10.36
C SER A 133 7.27 -11.17 9.07
N TYR A 134 6.92 -11.74 7.91
CA TYR A 134 7.15 -11.09 6.63
C TYR A 134 6.35 -9.78 6.51
N ASN A 135 5.05 -9.80 6.80
CA ASN A 135 4.19 -8.62 6.70
C ASN A 135 4.64 -7.51 7.68
N ALA A 136 5.05 -7.88 8.91
CA ALA A 136 5.61 -6.91 9.85
C ALA A 136 6.91 -6.26 9.33
N ARG A 137 7.82 -7.05 8.74
CA ARG A 137 9.07 -6.51 8.18
C ARG A 137 8.85 -5.73 6.88
N ARG A 138 7.85 -6.10 6.10
CA ARG A 138 7.41 -5.31 4.95
C ARG A 138 6.99 -3.92 5.40
N GLU A 139 6.21 -3.80 6.47
CA GLU A 139 5.79 -2.53 7.03
C GLU A 139 6.98 -1.68 7.51
N ILE A 140 8.01 -2.31 8.10
CA ILE A 140 9.27 -1.61 8.42
C ILE A 140 9.91 -1.03 7.15
N CYS A 141 9.97 -1.81 6.07
CA CYS A 141 10.53 -1.34 4.80
C CYS A 141 9.70 -0.20 4.19
N GLU A 142 8.38 -0.27 4.29
CA GLU A 142 7.47 0.81 3.86
C GLU A 142 7.69 2.08 4.68
N GLY A 143 7.79 1.97 6.01
CA GLY A 143 8.11 3.08 6.90
C GLY A 143 9.47 3.73 6.60
N ILE A 144 10.50 2.93 6.35
CA ILE A 144 11.83 3.41 5.93
C ILE A 144 11.73 4.16 4.61
N SER A 145 11.02 3.60 3.63
CA SER A 145 10.80 4.26 2.34
C SER A 145 10.05 5.58 2.48
N ALA A 146 9.00 5.63 3.28
CA ALA A 146 8.22 6.84 3.51
C ALA A 146 9.03 7.98 4.14
N ILE A 147 10.02 7.66 4.97
CA ILE A 147 10.92 8.65 5.59
C ILE A 147 12.02 9.10 4.62
N ILE A 148 12.62 8.18 3.87
CA ILE A 148 13.82 8.45 3.08
C ILE A 148 13.47 8.97 1.68
N ALA A 149 12.44 8.44 1.03
CA ALA A 149 12.20 8.71 -0.38
C ALA A 149 11.86 10.17 -0.71
N PRO A 150 10.96 10.89 0.00
CA PRO A 150 10.63 12.27 -0.36
C PRO A 150 11.82 13.23 -0.28
N PRO A 151 12.60 13.29 0.83
CA PRO A 151 13.75 14.18 0.91
C PRO A 151 14.86 13.79 -0.07
N SER A 152 15.07 12.47 -0.30
CA SER A 152 16.04 11.99 -1.27
C SER A 152 15.69 12.43 -2.70
N ALA A 153 14.43 12.31 -3.10
CA ALA A 153 13.96 12.74 -4.41
C ALA A 153 14.22 14.24 -4.64
N GLY A 154 13.81 15.09 -3.68
CA GLY A 154 14.03 16.53 -3.76
C GLY A 154 15.52 16.90 -3.81
N PHE A 155 16.33 16.31 -2.92
CA PHE A 155 17.77 16.54 -2.86
C PHE A 155 18.49 16.12 -4.16
N ILE A 156 18.20 14.91 -4.67
CA ILE A 156 18.85 14.39 -5.89
C ILE A 156 18.48 15.25 -7.10
N VAL A 157 17.21 15.63 -7.28
CA VAL A 157 16.78 16.48 -8.39
C VAL A 157 17.42 17.87 -8.30
N LEU A 158 17.49 18.45 -7.11
CA LEU A 158 18.11 19.76 -6.89
C LEU A 158 19.63 19.74 -7.13
N ALA A 159 20.33 18.72 -6.62
CA ALA A 159 21.80 18.65 -6.66
C ALA A 159 22.34 18.13 -8.00
N ALA A 160 21.62 17.24 -8.67
CA ALA A 160 22.13 16.49 -9.83
C ALA A 160 21.22 16.60 -11.08
N GLY A 161 20.11 17.32 -10.98
CA GLY A 161 19.16 17.51 -12.08
C GLY A 161 18.10 16.42 -12.21
N SER A 162 17.07 16.71 -13.00
CA SER A 162 15.90 15.83 -13.19
C SER A 162 16.25 14.48 -13.77
N THR A 163 17.19 14.42 -14.71
CA THR A 163 17.64 13.19 -15.38
C THR A 163 18.23 12.21 -14.38
N ILE A 164 19.17 12.66 -13.54
CA ILE A 164 19.78 11.81 -12.50
C ILE A 164 18.74 11.45 -11.45
N GLY A 165 17.83 12.37 -11.09
CA GLY A 165 16.70 12.14 -10.21
C GLY A 165 15.82 10.97 -10.65
N LEU A 166 15.64 10.77 -11.95
CA LEU A 166 14.89 9.65 -12.52
C LEU A 166 15.73 8.37 -12.71
N LEU A 167 17.05 8.49 -12.89
CA LEU A 167 17.93 7.32 -13.03
C LEU A 167 18.13 6.56 -11.71
N VAL A 168 18.04 7.24 -10.56
CA VAL A 168 18.15 6.57 -9.24
C VAL A 168 17.03 5.54 -9.01
N PRO A 169 15.74 5.86 -9.23
CA PRO A 169 14.69 4.83 -9.23
C PRO A 169 14.95 3.68 -10.19
N VAL A 170 15.43 3.94 -11.39
CA VAL A 170 15.80 2.90 -12.37
C VAL A 170 16.81 1.92 -11.79
N ALA A 171 17.88 2.41 -11.15
CA ALA A 171 18.88 1.57 -10.51
C ALA A 171 18.28 0.73 -9.37
N LEU A 172 17.41 1.32 -8.55
CA LEU A 172 16.73 0.63 -7.45
C LEU A 172 15.77 -0.45 -7.97
N PHE A 173 14.98 -0.17 -9.01
CA PHE A 173 14.13 -1.16 -9.65
C PHE A 173 14.94 -2.27 -10.33
N ALA A 174 16.10 -1.95 -10.91
CA ALA A 174 16.99 -2.96 -11.47
C ALA A 174 17.53 -3.91 -10.38
N ILE A 175 17.97 -3.37 -9.24
CA ILE A 175 18.39 -4.16 -8.08
C ILE A 175 17.24 -5.05 -7.59
N ALA A 176 16.03 -4.50 -7.44
CA ALA A 176 14.85 -5.22 -7.01
C ALA A 176 14.50 -6.36 -7.99
N THR A 177 14.46 -6.07 -9.27
CA THR A 177 14.15 -7.04 -10.33
C THR A 177 15.18 -8.17 -10.38
N LEU A 178 16.48 -7.85 -10.29
CA LEU A 178 17.55 -8.82 -10.22
C LEU A 178 17.45 -9.69 -8.95
N ALA A 179 17.13 -9.08 -7.79
CA ALA A 179 16.91 -9.81 -6.55
C ALA A 179 15.77 -10.83 -6.70
N TYR A 180 14.60 -10.42 -7.26
CA TYR A 180 13.52 -11.34 -7.57
C TYR A 180 13.93 -12.43 -8.57
N ALA A 181 14.71 -12.11 -9.59
CA ALA A 181 15.20 -13.09 -10.56
C ALA A 181 16.06 -14.19 -9.93
N THR A 182 16.76 -13.88 -8.83
CA THR A 182 17.62 -14.85 -8.10
C THR A 182 16.86 -15.70 -7.06
N LEU A 183 15.60 -15.39 -6.76
CA LEU A 183 14.78 -16.20 -5.86
C LEU A 183 14.39 -17.53 -6.52
N PRO A 184 14.12 -18.61 -5.75
CA PRO A 184 13.71 -19.88 -6.32
C PRO A 184 12.39 -19.74 -7.07
N ALA A 185 12.24 -20.48 -8.18
CA ALA A 185 10.94 -20.65 -8.80
C ALA A 185 10.09 -21.54 -7.89
N VAL A 186 8.92 -21.06 -7.49
CA VAL A 186 7.93 -21.89 -6.80
C VAL A 186 7.09 -22.54 -7.89
N GLU A 187 7.20 -23.86 -8.00
CA GLU A 187 6.34 -24.60 -8.92
C GLU A 187 4.89 -24.45 -8.44
N MET A 188 4.00 -24.11 -9.35
CA MET A 188 2.56 -24.25 -9.09
C MET A 188 2.33 -25.72 -8.76
N ASP A 189 1.87 -25.98 -7.54
CA ASP A 189 1.66 -27.34 -7.04
C ASP A 189 0.65 -28.06 -7.94
N LYS A 190 1.18 -28.82 -8.90
CA LYS A 190 0.37 -29.61 -9.84
C LYS A 190 -0.36 -30.76 -9.15
N THR A 191 -0.01 -31.07 -7.90
CA THR A 191 -0.59 -32.19 -7.15
C THR A 191 -1.92 -31.84 -6.50
N THR A 192 -2.23 -30.55 -6.33
CA THR A 192 -3.57 -30.06 -5.93
C THR A 192 -4.43 -29.69 -7.15
N THR A 193 -3.85 -29.71 -8.34
CA THR A 193 -4.54 -29.58 -9.60
C THR A 193 -4.73 -30.96 -10.25
N GLU A 194 -5.63 -31.78 -9.72
CA GLU A 194 -6.64 -32.23 -10.66
C GLU A 194 -7.02 -30.96 -11.45
N PRO A 195 -7.06 -30.96 -12.80
CA PRO A 195 -7.44 -29.78 -13.55
C PRO A 195 -8.77 -29.33 -12.97
N SER A 196 -8.67 -28.42 -12.01
CA SER A 196 -9.82 -27.92 -11.28
C SER A 196 -10.79 -27.56 -12.37
N LYS A 197 -12.03 -28.04 -12.27
CA LYS A 197 -13.08 -27.72 -13.25
C LYS A 197 -13.11 -26.22 -13.59
N THR A 198 -12.44 -25.40 -12.76
CA THR A 198 -12.18 -23.97 -12.92
C THR A 198 -11.17 -23.59 -14.02
N THR A 199 -10.16 -24.42 -14.36
CA THR A 199 -9.20 -24.09 -15.44
C THR A 199 -9.84 -24.12 -16.83
N LYS A 200 -10.94 -24.85 -16.99
CA LYS A 200 -11.76 -24.89 -18.23
C LYS A 200 -12.82 -23.76 -18.28
N ARG A 201 -13.01 -23.01 -17.17
CA ARG A 201 -13.99 -21.93 -17.13
C ARG A 201 -13.41 -20.64 -17.69
N GLY A 202 -14.19 -19.90 -18.46
CA GLY A 202 -13.77 -18.65 -19.10
C GLY A 202 -13.27 -17.59 -18.12
N PHE A 203 -12.48 -16.63 -18.58
CA PHE A 203 -11.90 -15.53 -17.81
C PHE A 203 -12.94 -14.82 -16.90
N ILE A 204 -14.10 -14.51 -17.44
CA ILE A 204 -15.20 -13.84 -16.71
C ILE A 204 -15.65 -14.68 -15.50
N TYR A 205 -15.80 -15.99 -15.67
CA TYR A 205 -16.20 -16.86 -14.57
C TYR A 205 -15.17 -16.88 -13.44
N ARG A 206 -13.89 -16.99 -13.79
CA ARG A 206 -12.79 -16.93 -12.81
C ARG A 206 -12.75 -15.60 -12.04
N MET A 207 -13.11 -14.52 -12.71
CA MET A 207 -13.23 -13.19 -12.08
C MET A 207 -14.31 -13.17 -11.00
N PHE A 208 -15.49 -13.74 -11.26
CA PHE A 208 -16.57 -13.82 -10.28
C PHE A 208 -16.30 -14.81 -9.13
N ASP A 209 -15.53 -15.88 -9.36
CA ASP A 209 -15.18 -16.85 -8.31
C ASP A 209 -14.43 -16.20 -7.15
N GLY A 210 -13.47 -15.31 -7.40
CA GLY A 210 -12.73 -14.61 -6.36
C GLY A 210 -13.60 -13.64 -5.57
N ILE A 211 -14.47 -12.89 -6.23
CA ILE A 211 -15.45 -12.01 -5.56
C ILE A 211 -16.38 -12.86 -4.70
N HIS A 212 -16.91 -13.94 -5.26
CA HIS A 212 -17.79 -14.85 -4.53
C HIS A 212 -17.10 -15.45 -3.29
N TYR A 213 -15.83 -15.88 -3.44
CA TYR A 213 -15.03 -16.39 -2.31
C TYR A 213 -14.89 -15.33 -1.22
N MET A 214 -14.49 -14.11 -1.54
CA MET A 214 -14.30 -13.03 -0.57
C MET A 214 -15.63 -12.57 0.05
N LEU A 215 -16.75 -12.83 -0.60
CA LEU A 215 -18.09 -12.55 -0.06
C LEU A 215 -18.75 -13.76 0.60
N SER A 216 -18.15 -14.96 0.63
CA SER A 216 -18.79 -16.17 1.13
C SER A 216 -18.66 -16.33 2.64
N GLY A 217 -17.50 -16.06 3.22
CA GLY A 217 -17.19 -16.30 4.62
C GLY A 217 -17.22 -15.05 5.50
N ALA A 218 -17.44 -15.24 6.82
CA ALA A 218 -17.40 -14.12 7.77
C ALA A 218 -15.98 -13.51 7.91
N PRO A 219 -14.87 -14.28 7.95
CA PRO A 219 -13.53 -13.73 7.99
C PRO A 219 -13.17 -12.91 6.75
N GLN A 220 -13.52 -13.41 5.56
CA GLN A 220 -13.27 -12.73 4.29
C GLN A 220 -14.00 -11.39 4.22
N LYS A 221 -15.30 -11.38 4.58
CA LYS A 221 -16.09 -10.15 4.65
C LYS A 221 -15.51 -9.14 5.65
N LEU A 222 -15.01 -9.63 6.80
CA LEU A 222 -14.37 -8.75 7.77
C LEU A 222 -13.18 -8.03 7.17
N ILE A 223 -12.30 -8.73 6.45
CA ILE A 223 -11.12 -8.13 5.82
C ILE A 223 -11.56 -7.03 4.88
N LEU A 224 -12.48 -7.29 3.94
CA LEU A 224 -12.95 -6.31 2.96
C LEU A 224 -13.55 -5.07 3.65
N ILE A 225 -14.39 -5.28 4.66
CA ILE A 225 -15.03 -4.19 5.41
C ILE A 225 -13.98 -3.41 6.19
N TYR A 226 -13.07 -4.12 6.87
CA TYR A 226 -12.01 -3.49 7.65
C TYR A 226 -11.09 -2.64 6.78
N THR A 227 -10.59 -3.18 5.67
CA THR A 227 -9.69 -2.49 4.75
C THR A 227 -10.34 -1.23 4.17
N PHE A 228 -11.58 -1.33 3.69
CA PHE A 228 -12.32 -0.17 3.18
C PHE A 228 -12.46 0.93 4.24
N PHE A 229 -12.96 0.57 5.42
CA PHE A 229 -13.24 1.56 6.47
C PHE A 229 -11.96 2.09 7.12
N LEU A 230 -10.90 1.29 7.22
CA LEU A 230 -9.58 1.75 7.66
C LEU A 230 -9.05 2.83 6.71
N ALA A 231 -9.02 2.55 5.40
CA ALA A 231 -8.59 3.53 4.41
C ALA A 231 -9.47 4.79 4.40
N ALA A 232 -10.79 4.61 4.45
CA ALA A 232 -11.75 5.72 4.48
C ALA A 232 -11.59 6.63 5.71
N ALA A 233 -11.17 6.07 6.85
CA ALA A 233 -10.94 6.84 8.06
C ALA A 233 -9.55 7.49 8.13
N THR A 234 -8.53 6.90 7.48
CA THR A 234 -7.14 7.27 7.73
C THR A 234 -6.38 7.84 6.53
N ALA A 235 -6.82 7.58 5.29
CA ALA A 235 -6.01 7.93 4.12
C ALA A 235 -5.71 9.43 3.96
N SER A 236 -6.58 10.31 4.45
CA SER A 236 -6.37 11.77 4.38
C SER A 236 -5.99 12.41 5.71
N TYR A 237 -5.69 11.61 6.75
CA TYR A 237 -5.33 12.16 8.06
C TYR A 237 -4.13 13.12 7.98
N SER A 238 -3.15 12.81 7.16
CA SER A 238 -1.98 13.67 6.96
C SER A 238 -2.35 15.06 6.45
N LEU A 239 -3.33 15.15 5.54
CA LEU A 239 -3.82 16.44 5.04
C LEU A 239 -4.51 17.26 6.15
N ILE A 240 -5.36 16.62 6.94
CA ILE A 240 -6.04 17.25 8.09
C ILE A 240 -5.01 17.77 9.08
N ILE A 241 -4.00 16.97 9.39
CA ILE A 241 -2.96 17.30 10.36
C ILE A 241 -2.07 18.43 9.83
N ILE A 242 -1.61 18.35 8.59
CA ILE A 242 -0.82 19.41 7.97
C ILE A 242 -1.61 20.74 7.97
N TYR A 243 -2.88 20.70 7.57
CA TYR A 243 -3.74 21.89 7.63
C TYR A 243 -3.84 22.45 9.04
N ARG A 244 -4.04 21.60 10.07
CA ARG A 244 -4.06 21.99 11.48
C ARG A 244 -2.77 22.68 11.88
N LEU A 245 -1.61 22.05 11.60
CA LEU A 245 -0.30 22.54 12.04
C LEU A 245 0.09 23.84 11.34
N TYR A 246 -0.16 23.96 10.03
CA TYR A 246 0.22 25.16 9.25
C TYR A 246 -0.81 26.28 9.34
N ASN A 247 -2.09 25.99 9.11
CA ASN A 247 -3.10 27.02 8.91
C ASN A 247 -3.76 27.43 10.23
N GLU A 248 -4.03 26.49 11.14
CA GLU A 248 -4.72 26.80 12.39
C GLU A 248 -3.73 27.15 13.52
N LEU A 249 -2.61 26.41 13.62
CA LEU A 249 -1.61 26.66 14.67
C LEU A 249 -0.43 27.52 14.22
N SER A 250 -0.29 27.81 12.93
CA SER A 250 0.78 28.64 12.34
C SER A 250 2.19 28.20 12.76
N LEU A 251 2.43 26.88 12.88
CA LEU A 251 3.71 26.34 13.30
C LEU A 251 4.74 26.45 12.18
N GLU A 252 6.00 26.61 12.55
CA GLU A 252 7.12 26.59 11.60
C GLU A 252 7.25 25.22 10.90
N ALA A 253 7.70 25.23 9.65
CA ALA A 253 7.88 24.02 8.84
C ALA A 253 8.76 22.96 9.52
N SER A 254 9.78 23.38 10.28
CA SER A 254 10.67 22.52 11.06
C SER A 254 9.92 21.72 12.13
N VAL A 255 9.03 22.39 12.86
CA VAL A 255 8.20 21.76 13.91
C VAL A 255 7.19 20.81 13.29
N VAL A 256 6.54 21.22 12.20
CA VAL A 256 5.60 20.37 11.44
C VAL A 256 6.30 19.09 10.98
N GLY A 257 7.51 19.21 10.43
CA GLY A 257 8.30 18.05 9.99
C GLY A 257 8.62 17.08 11.13
N VAL A 258 9.00 17.58 12.30
CA VAL A 258 9.28 16.74 13.48
C VAL A 258 8.02 16.04 13.98
N VAL A 259 6.90 16.76 14.07
CA VAL A 259 5.61 16.20 14.49
C VAL A 259 5.16 15.10 13.52
N MET A 260 5.26 15.34 12.21
CA MET A 260 4.92 14.33 11.19
C MET A 260 5.87 13.12 11.20
N ALA A 261 7.14 13.29 11.54
CA ALA A 261 8.09 12.19 11.64
C ALA A 261 7.75 11.20 12.78
N CYS A 262 7.07 11.64 13.84
CA CYS A 262 6.61 10.76 14.91
C CYS A 262 5.64 9.67 14.42
N SER A 263 4.86 9.95 13.38
CA SER A 263 4.01 8.98 12.68
C SER A 263 4.84 7.81 12.13
N GLY A 264 5.84 8.08 11.29
CA GLY A 264 6.69 7.03 10.74
C GLY A 264 7.39 6.18 11.81
N ILE A 265 7.81 6.80 12.93
CA ILE A 265 8.39 6.08 14.08
C ILE A 265 7.36 5.14 14.70
N GLY A 266 6.08 5.56 14.78
CA GLY A 266 4.97 4.75 15.28
C GLY A 266 4.75 3.48 14.45
N GLY A 267 4.71 3.60 13.13
CA GLY A 267 4.58 2.46 12.21
C GLY A 267 5.71 1.44 12.35
N ILE A 268 6.96 1.92 12.39
CA ILE A 268 8.14 1.07 12.60
C ILE A 268 8.09 0.36 13.97
N ALA A 269 7.72 1.10 15.02
CA ALA A 269 7.61 0.54 16.37
C ALA A 269 6.57 -0.59 16.43
N ALA A 270 5.39 -0.38 15.83
CA ALA A 270 4.35 -1.40 15.71
C ALA A 270 4.86 -2.67 15.03
N ALA A 271 5.50 -2.51 13.87
CA ALA A 271 6.01 -3.62 13.10
C ALA A 271 7.07 -4.45 13.88
N ILE A 272 7.98 -3.79 14.61
CA ILE A 272 8.98 -4.45 15.47
C ILE A 272 8.32 -5.22 16.62
N ILE A 273 7.31 -4.62 17.27
CA ILE A 273 6.57 -5.27 18.37
C ILE A 273 5.85 -6.51 17.85
N ILE A 274 5.20 -6.41 16.69
CA ILE A 274 4.46 -7.53 16.09
C ILE A 274 5.41 -8.68 15.72
N ASP A 275 6.52 -8.38 15.04
CA ASP A 275 7.49 -9.41 14.60
C ASP A 275 8.07 -10.20 15.79
N ARG A 276 8.20 -9.58 16.98
CA ARG A 276 8.86 -10.19 18.15
C ARG A 276 7.91 -10.75 19.20
N CYS A 277 6.75 -10.14 19.38
CA CYS A 277 5.94 -10.35 20.58
C CYS A 277 4.56 -10.93 20.31
N LEU A 278 4.04 -10.83 19.07
CA LEU A 278 2.67 -11.18 18.78
C LEU A 278 2.57 -12.40 17.86
N SER A 279 1.44 -13.09 17.94
CA SER A 279 1.09 -14.23 17.11
C SER A 279 -0.28 -14.04 16.45
N PHE A 280 -0.58 -14.90 15.49
CA PHE A 280 -1.87 -14.88 14.80
C PHE A 280 -3.09 -14.96 15.73
N ALA A 281 -2.97 -15.61 16.88
CA ALA A 281 -4.02 -15.68 17.89
C ALA A 281 -4.52 -14.31 18.39
N HIS A 282 -3.69 -13.26 18.25
CA HIS A 282 -4.03 -11.89 18.68
C HIS A 282 -4.78 -11.08 17.63
N THR A 283 -4.94 -11.58 16.39
CA THR A 283 -5.49 -10.84 15.23
C THR A 283 -6.76 -10.07 15.56
N ARG A 284 -7.73 -10.72 16.20
CA ARG A 284 -9.04 -10.11 16.50
C ARG A 284 -8.94 -8.92 17.46
N GLY A 285 -8.16 -9.08 18.54
CA GLY A 285 -7.93 -8.01 19.52
C GLY A 285 -7.20 -6.84 18.89
N ILE A 286 -6.19 -7.12 18.09
CA ILE A 286 -5.38 -6.10 17.40
C ILE A 286 -6.23 -5.29 16.42
N LEU A 287 -7.06 -5.93 15.60
CA LEU A 287 -7.95 -5.22 14.66
C LEU A 287 -8.95 -4.30 15.39
N LEU A 288 -9.50 -4.75 16.54
CA LEU A 288 -10.39 -3.91 17.36
C LEU A 288 -9.65 -2.71 17.95
N ILE A 289 -8.49 -2.94 18.56
CA ILE A 289 -7.67 -1.88 19.19
C ILE A 289 -7.20 -0.88 18.13
N SER A 290 -6.73 -1.36 16.99
CA SER A 290 -6.32 -0.53 15.85
C SER A 290 -7.45 0.40 15.39
N ASN A 291 -8.66 -0.13 15.23
CA ASN A 291 -9.83 0.66 14.85
C ASN A 291 -10.19 1.72 15.90
N ILE A 292 -10.15 1.37 17.20
CA ILE A 292 -10.39 2.32 18.30
C ILE A 292 -9.33 3.42 18.32
N ILE A 293 -8.06 3.06 18.14
CA ILE A 293 -6.95 4.03 18.08
C ILE A 293 -7.19 5.01 16.93
N SER A 294 -7.50 4.52 15.73
CA SER A 294 -7.76 5.36 14.55
C SER A 294 -8.96 6.29 14.78
N LEU A 295 -10.03 5.78 15.42
CA LEU A 295 -11.24 6.56 15.72
C LEU A 295 -10.98 7.72 16.68
N LEU A 296 -10.15 7.50 17.69
CA LEU A 296 -9.91 8.47 18.75
C LEU A 296 -8.76 9.44 18.42
N SER A 297 -7.69 8.95 17.80
CA SER A 297 -6.47 9.76 17.63
C SER A 297 -6.66 10.93 16.68
N ILE A 298 -7.37 10.75 15.55
CA ILE A 298 -7.53 11.82 14.56
C ILE A 298 -8.28 13.04 15.13
N PRO A 299 -9.46 12.90 15.77
CA PRO A 299 -10.12 14.03 16.43
C PRO A 299 -9.30 14.63 17.58
N LEU A 300 -8.59 13.79 18.37
CA LEU A 300 -7.76 14.27 19.47
C LEU A 300 -6.58 15.14 19.00
N VAL A 301 -5.98 14.82 17.86
CA VAL A 301 -4.97 15.67 17.23
C VAL A 301 -5.55 17.04 16.91
N CYS A 302 -6.79 17.11 16.45
CA CYS A 302 -7.42 18.37 16.04
C CYS A 302 -7.85 19.29 17.19
N VAL A 303 -7.86 18.81 18.44
CA VAL A 303 -8.19 19.64 19.64
C VAL A 303 -6.99 20.02 20.48
N ASN A 304 -5.80 19.47 20.19
CA ASN A 304 -4.58 19.79 20.91
C ASN A 304 -3.75 20.82 20.16
N ASP A 305 -3.07 21.71 20.92
CA ASP A 305 -2.21 22.75 20.39
C ASP A 305 -0.72 22.53 20.72
N ASN A 306 -0.42 21.60 21.64
CA ASN A 306 0.95 21.32 22.04
C ASN A 306 1.64 20.37 21.05
N PRO A 307 2.73 20.78 20.37
CA PRO A 307 3.41 19.97 19.36
C PRO A 307 3.92 18.61 19.88
N VAL A 308 4.31 18.52 21.14
CA VAL A 308 4.80 17.28 21.77
C VAL A 308 3.65 16.27 21.91
N ILE A 309 2.47 16.75 22.36
CA ILE A 309 1.27 15.90 22.47
C ILE A 309 0.82 15.47 21.07
N LEU A 310 0.86 16.39 20.09
CA LEU A 310 0.52 16.08 18.71
C LEU A 310 1.42 14.99 18.13
N GLY A 311 2.73 15.10 18.32
CA GLY A 311 3.68 14.07 17.90
C GLY A 311 3.41 12.71 18.56
N PHE A 312 3.09 12.69 19.84
CA PHE A 312 2.73 11.47 20.57
C PHE A 312 1.41 10.86 20.06
N LEU A 313 0.40 11.67 19.80
CA LEU A 313 -0.88 11.20 19.24
C LEU A 313 -0.71 10.61 17.83
N LEU A 314 0.15 11.22 17.00
CA LEU A 314 0.49 10.69 15.68
C LEU A 314 1.26 9.37 15.78
N PHE A 315 2.21 9.27 16.71
CA PHE A 315 2.90 8.00 16.99
C PHE A 315 1.89 6.90 17.33
N ILE A 316 0.95 7.16 18.26
CA ILE A 316 -0.08 6.19 18.65
C ILE A 316 -1.00 5.84 17.47
N LEU A 317 -1.40 6.82 16.66
CA LEU A 317 -2.23 6.62 15.48
C LEU A 317 -1.59 5.60 14.52
N ASP A 318 -0.31 5.80 14.21
CA ASP A 318 0.39 4.92 13.27
C ASP A 318 0.76 3.56 13.87
N VAL A 319 0.99 3.47 15.18
CA VAL A 319 1.07 2.16 15.87
C VAL A 319 -0.24 1.39 15.66
N GLY A 320 -1.38 2.03 15.82
CA GLY A 320 -2.69 1.41 15.57
C GLY A 320 -2.87 1.03 14.10
N TRP A 321 -2.62 1.96 13.18
CA TRP A 321 -2.79 1.76 11.76
C TRP A 321 -1.93 0.62 11.22
N ALA A 322 -0.64 0.64 11.47
CA ALA A 322 0.29 -0.39 11.01
C ALA A 322 -0.04 -1.76 11.59
N SER A 323 -0.40 -1.82 12.90
CA SER A 323 -0.83 -3.07 13.52
C SER A 323 -2.07 -3.64 12.82
N GLY A 324 -3.07 -2.82 12.57
CA GLY A 324 -4.29 -3.24 11.88
C GLY A 324 -4.03 -3.72 10.46
N PHE A 325 -3.20 -3.00 9.72
CA PHE A 325 -2.84 -3.32 8.35
C PHE A 325 -2.05 -4.65 8.26
N ILE A 326 -1.03 -4.85 9.11
CA ILE A 326 -0.24 -6.07 9.18
C ILE A 326 -1.14 -7.28 9.47
N PHE A 327 -1.99 -7.18 10.50
CA PHE A 327 -2.86 -8.31 10.87
C PHE A 327 -3.97 -8.57 9.86
N SER A 328 -4.54 -7.54 9.21
CA SER A 328 -5.52 -7.71 8.14
C SER A 328 -4.92 -8.43 6.93
N ASN A 329 -3.74 -8.00 6.48
CA ASN A 329 -3.02 -8.66 5.39
C ASN A 329 -2.66 -10.11 5.74
N ASN A 330 -2.10 -10.34 6.95
CA ASN A 330 -1.75 -11.67 7.39
C ASN A 330 -2.98 -12.60 7.47
N LEU A 331 -4.10 -12.11 7.98
CA LEU A 331 -5.36 -12.86 8.01
C LEU A 331 -5.79 -13.25 6.61
N ARG A 332 -5.82 -12.28 5.66
CA ARG A 332 -6.16 -12.55 4.26
C ARG A 332 -5.26 -13.64 3.67
N ASP A 333 -3.95 -13.52 3.86
CA ASP A 333 -2.97 -14.41 3.26
C ASP A 333 -3.04 -15.83 3.86
N CYS A 334 -3.39 -15.96 5.15
CA CYS A 334 -3.52 -17.25 5.81
C CYS A 334 -4.83 -18.00 5.45
N ILE A 335 -5.94 -17.28 5.32
CA ILE A 335 -7.25 -17.93 5.08
C ILE A 335 -7.54 -18.15 3.60
N THR A 336 -6.86 -17.43 2.70
CA THR A 336 -7.13 -17.52 1.25
C THR A 336 -6.32 -18.66 0.62
N PRO A 337 -6.95 -19.51 -0.21
CA PRO A 337 -6.24 -20.50 -1.01
C PRO A 337 -5.23 -19.84 -1.95
N SER A 338 -4.10 -20.51 -2.18
CA SER A 338 -3.00 -19.97 -2.98
C SER A 338 -3.40 -19.56 -4.40
N GLU A 339 -4.41 -20.24 -4.98
CA GLU A 339 -4.92 -19.92 -6.33
C GLU A 339 -5.74 -18.62 -6.38
N LEU A 340 -6.26 -18.17 -5.23
CA LEU A 340 -7.12 -16.99 -5.11
C LEU A 340 -6.42 -15.80 -4.47
N LEU A 341 -5.18 -15.97 -3.96
CA LEU A 341 -4.45 -14.92 -3.22
C LEU A 341 -4.28 -13.63 -4.03
N GLY A 342 -3.88 -13.73 -5.30
CA GLY A 342 -3.75 -12.57 -6.18
C GLY A 342 -5.07 -11.81 -6.33
N ARG A 343 -6.18 -12.52 -6.55
CA ARG A 343 -7.52 -11.91 -6.68
C ARG A 343 -8.02 -11.32 -5.38
N ALA A 344 -7.81 -12.01 -4.27
CA ALA A 344 -8.18 -11.51 -2.94
C ALA A 344 -7.41 -10.25 -2.58
N SER A 345 -6.09 -10.21 -2.83
CA SER A 345 -5.25 -9.04 -2.61
C SER A 345 -5.66 -7.85 -3.48
N SER A 346 -5.96 -8.09 -4.77
CA SER A 346 -6.38 -7.00 -5.67
C SER A 346 -7.77 -6.47 -5.38
N LEU A 347 -8.71 -7.33 -4.93
CA LEU A 347 -10.02 -6.85 -4.47
C LEU A 347 -9.89 -6.02 -3.20
N ASP A 348 -9.05 -6.46 -2.27
CA ASP A 348 -8.74 -5.75 -1.04
C ASP A 348 -8.09 -4.39 -1.34
N GLY A 349 -7.10 -4.34 -2.24
CA GLY A 349 -6.48 -3.11 -2.72
C GLY A 349 -7.43 -2.16 -3.42
N ALA A 350 -8.36 -2.66 -4.25
CA ALA A 350 -9.40 -1.85 -4.88
C ALA A 350 -10.34 -1.20 -3.84
N LEU A 351 -10.72 -1.95 -2.80
CA LEU A 351 -11.54 -1.42 -1.71
C LEU A 351 -10.76 -0.41 -0.85
N PHE A 352 -9.46 -0.64 -0.61
CA PHE A 352 -8.58 0.34 0.00
C PHE A 352 -8.55 1.64 -0.82
N GLY A 353 -8.39 1.54 -2.14
CA GLY A 353 -8.42 2.68 -3.06
C GLY A 353 -9.74 3.45 -3.02
N LEU A 354 -10.88 2.75 -2.99
CA LEU A 354 -12.20 3.38 -2.84
C LEU A 354 -12.35 4.10 -1.50
N GLY A 355 -11.88 3.51 -0.40
CA GLY A 355 -11.83 4.14 0.91
C GLY A 355 -10.96 5.40 0.92
N THR A 356 -9.80 5.34 0.26
CA THR A 356 -8.90 6.48 0.08
C THR A 356 -9.56 7.62 -0.69
N LEU A 357 -10.25 7.31 -1.80
CA LEU A 357 -10.99 8.31 -2.58
C LEU A 357 -12.08 8.98 -1.75
N TYR A 358 -12.86 8.19 -0.99
CA TYR A 358 -13.85 8.75 -0.05
C TYR A 358 -13.19 9.74 0.92
N SER A 359 -12.12 9.32 1.57
CA SER A 359 -11.39 10.12 2.56
C SER A 359 -10.89 11.45 1.97
N MET A 360 -10.23 11.38 0.82
CA MET A 360 -9.68 12.56 0.15
C MET A 360 -10.77 13.51 -0.35
N CYS A 361 -11.85 13.00 -0.94
CA CYS A 361 -12.97 13.81 -1.37
C CYS A 361 -13.66 14.49 -0.18
N ALA A 362 -13.89 13.76 0.92
CA ALA A 362 -14.51 14.33 2.11
C ALA A 362 -13.67 15.48 2.69
N VAL A 363 -12.35 15.30 2.77
CA VAL A 363 -11.43 16.35 3.26
C VAL A 363 -11.37 17.53 2.30
N ALA A 364 -11.20 17.30 1.00
CA ALA A 364 -11.12 18.38 0.01
C ALA A 364 -12.36 19.27 -0.02
N LEU A 365 -13.54 18.69 0.22
CA LEU A 365 -14.79 19.44 0.23
C LEU A 365 -15.09 20.15 1.55
N MET A 366 -14.49 19.72 2.66
CA MET A 366 -14.91 20.15 4.00
C MET A 366 -13.87 20.93 4.77
N LEU A 367 -12.57 20.73 4.47
CA LEU A 367 -11.49 21.24 5.30
C LEU A 367 -11.49 22.78 5.40
N ASP A 368 -11.66 23.46 4.27
CA ASP A 368 -11.68 24.93 4.23
C ASP A 368 -12.92 25.55 4.85
N TYR A 369 -14.07 24.85 4.83
CA TYR A 369 -15.34 25.38 5.35
C TYR A 369 -15.60 25.01 6.81
N LEU A 370 -15.15 23.82 7.24
CA LEU A 370 -15.50 23.27 8.55
C LEU A 370 -14.33 23.27 9.53
N GLY A 371 -13.09 23.47 9.04
CA GLY A 371 -11.87 23.34 9.83
C GLY A 371 -11.47 21.89 10.10
N SER A 372 -10.26 21.72 10.67
CA SER A 372 -9.63 20.41 10.88
C SER A 372 -10.46 19.46 11.76
N PHE A 373 -11.02 19.95 12.87
CA PHE A 373 -11.75 19.12 13.85
C PHE A 373 -13.03 18.51 13.26
N LYS A 374 -13.86 19.31 12.59
CA LYS A 374 -15.10 18.80 11.99
C LYS A 374 -14.82 17.87 10.81
N ALA A 375 -13.82 18.20 9.99
CA ALA A 375 -13.35 17.30 8.93
C ALA A 375 -12.88 15.96 9.49
N ALA A 376 -12.11 15.97 10.58
CA ALA A 376 -11.67 14.77 11.30
C ALA A 376 -12.83 13.91 11.80
N LEU A 377 -13.89 14.53 12.35
CA LEU A 377 -15.08 13.80 12.80
C LEU A 377 -15.79 13.11 11.62
N VAL A 378 -15.97 13.79 10.49
CA VAL A 378 -16.61 13.19 9.30
C VAL A 378 -15.80 12.03 8.75
N VAL A 379 -14.49 12.19 8.62
CA VAL A 379 -13.59 11.13 8.16
C VAL A 379 -13.52 9.95 9.13
N SER A 380 -13.81 10.17 10.41
CA SER A 380 -13.85 9.10 11.41
C SER A 380 -15.15 8.27 11.39
N ILE A 381 -16.23 8.72 10.72
CA ILE A 381 -17.49 7.97 10.63
C ILE A 381 -17.31 6.52 10.14
N PRO A 382 -16.53 6.26 9.07
CA PRO A 382 -16.26 4.89 8.62
C PRO A 382 -15.66 4.00 9.71
N ALA A 383 -14.76 4.53 10.57
CA ALA A 383 -14.18 3.77 11.68
C ALA A 383 -15.25 3.38 12.73
N VAL A 384 -16.23 4.26 12.99
CA VAL A 384 -17.38 3.94 13.86
C VAL A 384 -18.20 2.81 13.28
N ILE A 385 -18.52 2.86 11.98
CA ILE A 385 -19.28 1.82 11.28
C ILE A 385 -18.54 0.48 11.35
N CYS A 386 -17.22 0.50 11.10
CA CYS A 386 -16.38 -0.69 11.19
C CYS A 386 -16.40 -1.26 12.62
N LEU A 387 -16.24 -0.43 13.63
CA LEU A 387 -16.26 -0.84 15.04
C LEU A 387 -17.58 -1.50 15.41
N ILE A 388 -18.70 -0.90 15.04
CA ILE A 388 -20.05 -1.45 15.28
C ILE A 388 -20.17 -2.81 14.59
N TYR A 389 -19.76 -2.93 13.34
CA TYR A 389 -19.78 -4.19 12.60
C TYR A 389 -18.95 -5.28 13.32
N MET A 390 -17.74 -4.94 13.74
CA MET A 390 -16.87 -5.87 14.47
C MET A 390 -17.47 -6.33 15.80
N LEU A 391 -18.10 -5.43 16.56
CA LEU A 391 -18.74 -5.74 17.85
C LEU A 391 -19.96 -6.65 17.66
N ILE A 392 -20.84 -6.37 16.70
CA ILE A 392 -22.03 -7.19 16.40
C ILE A 392 -21.62 -8.61 16.00
N HIS A 393 -20.58 -8.74 15.19
CA HIS A 393 -20.14 -10.04 14.68
C HIS A 393 -19.03 -10.68 15.53
N TYR A 394 -18.72 -10.11 16.69
CA TYR A 394 -17.60 -10.53 17.54
C TYR A 394 -17.54 -12.04 17.82
N LYS A 395 -18.70 -12.69 18.06
CA LYS A 395 -18.77 -14.14 18.32
C LYS A 395 -18.51 -15.00 17.08
N LYS A 396 -18.82 -14.50 15.88
CA LYS A 396 -18.60 -15.22 14.61
C LYS A 396 -17.12 -15.29 14.22
N PHE A 397 -16.31 -14.41 14.80
CA PHE A 397 -14.86 -14.37 14.57
C PHE A 397 -14.05 -15.30 15.50
N LYS A 398 -14.70 -16.21 16.24
CA LYS A 398 -14.02 -17.27 17.00
C LYS A 398 -13.25 -18.27 16.14
N VAL A 399 -13.48 -18.28 14.83
CA VAL A 399 -12.82 -19.16 13.85
C VAL A 399 -11.30 -18.88 13.74
N PHE A 400 -10.81 -17.79 14.33
CA PHE A 400 -9.37 -17.44 14.31
C PHE A 400 -8.49 -18.32 15.23
N ASN A 401 -9.07 -19.23 16.01
CA ASN A 401 -8.33 -20.18 16.84
C ASN A 401 -8.02 -21.52 16.11
N ILE A 402 -8.17 -21.58 14.77
CA ILE A 402 -8.08 -22.84 14.00
C ILE A 402 -6.69 -23.02 13.36
N VAL A 403 -5.71 -22.20 13.69
CA VAL A 403 -4.32 -22.32 13.19
C VAL A 403 -3.36 -22.67 14.33
N ASP A 404 -3.79 -23.52 15.28
CA ASP A 404 -2.92 -24.24 16.21
C ASP A 404 -2.76 -25.69 15.75
#